data_8b37fdeefe258112d9c76e9e6a7a97f3
#
_entry.id   8b37fdeefe258112d9c76e9e6a7a97f3
#
_cell.length_a   1.000
_cell.length_b   1.000
_cell.length_c   1.000
_cell.angle_alpha   90.00
_cell.angle_beta   90.00
_cell.angle_gamma   90.00
#
_symmetry.space_group_name_H-M   'P 1'
#
loop_
_entity.id
_entity.type
_entity.pdbx_description
1 polymer ?
#
loop_
_entity_poly.entity_id
_entity_poly.type
_entity_poly.pdbx_seq_one_letter_code
_entity_poly.pdbx_strand_id
1 'polypeptide(L)'
;MSSTDAAAARSRAPRILCAGIIVLDEVFRVEEFPKADGKVQANKFFVVNGGCAANAAVAIARLGGGAALAGPMGGPAGEDHNGDQVLRALARENVDCRFCQRVDGLATAKSAIFMNGRGDRTIVTYRDERIAATVPADADIIVAAADAVLADNRYPDFVAPICAAARRRGAPVVLDGDRPTVEDDPLFGLATHVIFSSECLRETTGIADLGDGLRRIARATAAFVAVSNGPDDILYLDGGMLRRLPVFAISAVDTLGAGDAFHGGFALALAEGKDEVEAMRFGSAVAGIKCSRLGGSAGAPNRREVEEFLAENGLPRAAQSNAALQT
;
A
#
# COMPACT_ATOMS: atom_id res chain seq x y z
N MET A 1 -18.45 -8.29 -29.27
CA MET A 1 -17.21 -8.95 -28.78
C MET A 1 -17.50 -10.44 -28.73
N SER A 2 -16.68 -11.27 -29.40
CA SER A 2 -16.93 -12.71 -29.46
C SER A 2 -16.49 -13.38 -28.14
N SER A 3 -17.04 -14.57 -27.84
CA SER A 3 -16.68 -15.36 -26.64
C SER A 3 -15.18 -15.72 -26.60
N THR A 4 -14.49 -15.68 -27.73
CA THR A 4 -13.05 -15.88 -27.89
C THR A 4 -12.23 -14.68 -27.38
N ASP A 5 -12.73 -13.44 -27.53
CA ASP A 5 -12.05 -12.25 -27.03
C ASP A 5 -12.11 -12.15 -25.49
N ALA A 6 -13.21 -12.61 -24.90
CA ALA A 6 -13.37 -12.67 -23.44
C ALA A 6 -12.51 -13.77 -22.79
N ALA A 7 -12.24 -14.87 -23.49
CA ALA A 7 -11.38 -15.95 -23.02
C ALA A 7 -9.88 -15.57 -23.13
N ALA A 8 -9.49 -14.86 -24.20
CA ALA A 8 -8.11 -14.39 -24.38
C ALA A 8 -7.74 -13.28 -23.37
N ALA A 9 -8.72 -12.45 -22.94
CA ALA A 9 -8.51 -11.44 -21.91
C ALA A 9 -8.19 -12.02 -20.53
N ARG A 10 -8.51 -13.30 -20.27
CA ARG A 10 -8.19 -14.00 -19.00
C ARG A 10 -6.81 -14.67 -18.97
N SER A 11 -6.01 -14.56 -20.02
CA SER A 11 -4.74 -15.29 -20.13
C SER A 11 -3.52 -14.52 -19.63
N ARG A 12 -3.61 -13.22 -19.38
CA ARG A 12 -2.49 -12.43 -18.81
C ARG A 12 -2.77 -12.05 -17.36
N ALA A 13 -1.71 -12.00 -16.57
CA ALA A 13 -1.78 -11.45 -15.20
C ALA A 13 -2.24 -9.97 -15.24
N PRO A 14 -3.12 -9.55 -14.31
CA PRO A 14 -3.52 -8.15 -14.20
C PRO A 14 -2.32 -7.23 -14.00
N ARG A 15 -2.38 -6.04 -14.58
CA ARG A 15 -1.37 -4.99 -14.44
C ARG A 15 -1.88 -3.92 -13.50
N ILE A 16 -1.19 -3.74 -12.39
CA ILE A 16 -1.50 -2.72 -11.39
C ILE A 16 -0.47 -1.61 -11.51
N LEU A 17 -0.95 -0.38 -11.64
CA LEU A 17 -0.14 0.81 -11.53
C LEU A 17 -0.15 1.29 -10.08
N CYS A 18 0.98 1.23 -9.40
CA CYS A 18 1.19 1.87 -8.12
C CYS A 18 1.63 3.32 -8.35
N ALA A 19 0.94 4.30 -7.77
CA ALA A 19 1.23 5.72 -7.94
C ALA A 19 1.46 6.40 -6.59
N GLY A 20 2.62 7.02 -6.36
CA GLY A 20 2.89 7.70 -5.10
C GLY A 20 4.34 7.82 -4.74
N ILE A 21 4.63 7.72 -3.44
CA ILE A 21 5.94 8.02 -2.87
C ILE A 21 6.97 6.91 -3.11
N ILE A 22 8.19 7.34 -3.44
CA ILE A 22 9.38 6.51 -3.62
C ILE A 22 10.42 6.94 -2.59
N VAL A 23 10.92 6.01 -1.78
CA VAL A 23 11.84 6.30 -0.66
C VAL A 23 12.99 5.29 -0.68
N LEU A 24 14.16 5.71 -0.23
CA LEU A 24 15.26 4.83 0.18
C LEU A 24 15.22 4.69 1.70
N ASP A 25 14.98 3.48 2.21
CA ASP A 25 14.93 3.20 3.63
C ASP A 25 16.26 2.59 4.11
N GLU A 26 16.91 3.26 5.06
CA GLU A 26 18.08 2.77 5.80
C GLU A 26 17.63 2.23 7.16
N VAL A 27 17.68 0.91 7.33
CA VAL A 27 17.18 0.23 8.52
C VAL A 27 18.35 -0.15 9.44
N PHE A 28 18.30 0.37 10.67
CA PHE A 28 19.25 0.10 11.75
C PHE A 28 18.55 -0.76 12.80
N ARG A 29 18.98 -1.99 12.97
CA ARG A 29 18.49 -2.82 14.07
C ARG A 29 19.30 -2.52 15.32
N VAL A 30 18.61 -2.11 16.37
CA VAL A 30 19.19 -1.72 17.67
C VAL A 30 18.57 -2.55 18.79
N GLU A 31 19.21 -2.67 19.93
CA GLU A 31 18.62 -3.27 21.13
C GLU A 31 17.67 -2.27 21.81
N GLU A 32 18.12 -1.03 21.95
CA GLU A 32 17.35 0.09 22.49
C GLU A 32 17.41 1.29 21.54
N PHE A 33 16.36 2.09 21.52
CA PHE A 33 16.35 3.32 20.74
C PHE A 33 17.33 4.34 21.29
N PRO A 34 17.98 5.16 20.42
CA PRO A 34 18.84 6.25 20.86
C PRO A 34 18.08 7.19 21.80
N LYS A 35 18.67 7.50 22.96
CA LYS A 35 18.22 8.58 23.84
C LYS A 35 18.83 9.90 23.36
N ALA A 36 18.26 11.03 23.81
CA ALA A 36 18.87 12.34 23.57
C ALA A 36 20.34 12.33 24.03
N ASP A 37 21.22 12.89 23.22
CA ASP A 37 22.68 12.93 23.43
C ASP A 37 23.40 11.58 23.58
N GLY A 38 22.69 10.47 23.28
CA GLY A 38 23.21 9.11 23.36
C GLY A 38 23.78 8.59 22.04
N LYS A 39 24.69 7.60 22.15
CA LYS A 39 25.16 6.81 21.02
C LYS A 39 24.71 5.37 21.22
N VAL A 40 24.15 4.78 20.16
CA VAL A 40 23.75 3.36 20.12
C VAL A 40 24.43 2.71 18.95
N GLN A 41 24.96 1.52 19.16
CA GLN A 41 25.49 0.70 18.08
C GLN A 41 24.41 -0.22 17.54
N ALA A 42 24.17 -0.14 16.22
CA ALA A 42 23.29 -1.06 15.55
C ALA A 42 23.96 -2.44 15.43
N ASN A 43 23.19 -3.50 15.69
CA ASN A 43 23.65 -4.89 15.54
C ASN A 43 23.44 -5.41 14.09
N LYS A 44 22.62 -4.72 13.29
CA LYS A 44 22.39 -4.99 11.88
C LYS A 44 22.04 -3.71 11.14
N PHE A 45 22.52 -3.58 9.91
CA PHE A 45 22.17 -2.50 8.98
C PHE A 45 21.86 -3.09 7.62
N PHE A 46 20.82 -2.56 6.99
CA PHE A 46 20.49 -2.90 5.60
C PHE A 46 19.71 -1.75 4.95
N VAL A 47 19.74 -1.70 3.65
CA VAL A 47 19.07 -0.69 2.83
C VAL A 47 18.04 -1.39 1.96
N VAL A 48 16.81 -0.87 1.95
CA VAL A 48 15.70 -1.39 1.16
C VAL A 48 14.97 -0.25 0.43
N ASN A 49 14.21 -0.59 -0.59
CA ASN A 49 13.23 0.35 -1.10
C ASN A 49 12.11 0.55 -0.07
N GLY A 50 11.63 1.76 0.00
CA GLY A 50 10.53 2.20 0.84
C GLY A 50 9.58 3.08 0.05
N GLY A 51 8.54 3.56 0.75
CA GLY A 51 7.42 4.28 0.18
C GLY A 51 6.26 3.35 -0.17
N CYS A 52 5.04 3.80 0.17
CA CYS A 52 3.84 2.97 0.10
C CYS A 52 3.64 2.39 -1.31
N ALA A 53 3.67 3.24 -2.34
CA ALA A 53 3.51 2.81 -3.73
C ALA A 53 4.61 1.84 -4.18
N ALA A 54 5.89 2.09 -3.83
CA ALA A 54 7.00 1.23 -4.24
C ALA A 54 6.97 -0.15 -3.54
N ASN A 55 6.65 -0.18 -2.24
CA ASN A 55 6.51 -1.43 -1.49
C ASN A 55 5.33 -2.27 -1.98
N ALA A 56 4.19 -1.63 -2.27
CA ALA A 56 3.02 -2.31 -2.84
C ALA A 56 3.34 -2.90 -4.23
N ALA A 57 4.10 -2.17 -5.07
CA ALA A 57 4.52 -2.67 -6.38
C ALA A 57 5.37 -3.95 -6.27
N VAL A 58 6.29 -4.01 -5.29
CA VAL A 58 7.06 -5.24 -5.01
C VAL A 58 6.14 -6.39 -4.59
N ALA A 59 5.18 -6.14 -3.69
CA ALA A 59 4.23 -7.16 -3.28
C ALA A 59 3.43 -7.71 -4.47
N ILE A 60 2.91 -6.84 -5.34
CA ILE A 60 2.17 -7.21 -6.56
C ILE A 60 3.03 -8.06 -7.49
N ALA A 61 4.28 -7.64 -7.76
CA ALA A 61 5.20 -8.37 -8.63
C ALA A 61 5.48 -9.79 -8.09
N ARG A 62 5.75 -9.93 -6.80
CA ARG A 62 5.97 -11.23 -6.15
C ARG A 62 4.74 -12.12 -6.16
N LEU A 63 3.55 -11.53 -6.11
CA LEU A 63 2.27 -12.25 -6.23
C LEU A 63 1.95 -12.64 -7.69
N GLY A 64 2.83 -12.33 -8.66
CA GLY A 64 2.67 -12.69 -10.06
C GLY A 64 1.82 -11.72 -10.88
N GLY A 65 1.43 -10.56 -10.30
CA GLY A 65 0.81 -9.47 -11.05
C GLY A 65 1.84 -8.67 -11.85
N GLY A 66 1.43 -8.03 -12.92
CA GLY A 66 2.23 -7.02 -13.60
C GLY A 66 2.27 -5.75 -12.76
N ALA A 67 3.43 -5.38 -12.22
CA ALA A 67 3.58 -4.18 -11.38
C ALA A 67 4.26 -3.05 -12.16
N ALA A 68 3.62 -1.88 -12.20
CA ALA A 68 4.23 -0.64 -12.67
C ALA A 68 4.22 0.41 -11.56
N LEU A 69 5.24 1.26 -11.52
CA LEU A 69 5.36 2.33 -10.53
C LEU A 69 5.44 3.68 -11.24
N ALA A 70 4.63 4.62 -10.76
CA ALA A 70 4.69 6.04 -11.11
C ALA A 70 4.87 6.88 -9.86
N GLY A 71 5.84 7.77 -9.86
CA GLY A 71 6.08 8.65 -8.72
C GLY A 71 7.18 9.65 -9.02
N PRO A 72 7.14 10.84 -8.40
CA PRO A 72 8.22 11.80 -8.53
C PRO A 72 9.41 11.37 -7.66
N MET A 73 10.60 11.58 -8.17
CA MET A 73 11.84 11.26 -7.50
C MET A 73 12.96 12.22 -7.91
N GLY A 74 14.04 12.21 -7.18
CA GLY A 74 15.18 13.07 -7.48
C GLY A 74 15.85 12.76 -8.82
N GLY A 75 16.60 13.73 -9.33
CA GLY A 75 17.33 13.64 -10.59
C GLY A 75 18.44 14.67 -10.72
N PRO A 76 19.21 14.62 -11.83
CA PRO A 76 19.13 13.59 -12.88
C PRO A 76 19.70 12.22 -12.46
N ALA A 77 19.59 11.23 -13.34
CA ALA A 77 20.23 9.93 -13.15
C ALA A 77 21.75 10.09 -13.02
N GLY A 78 22.35 9.34 -12.08
CA GLY A 78 23.78 9.42 -11.76
C GLY A 78 24.14 10.49 -10.73
N GLU A 79 23.29 11.49 -10.49
CA GLU A 79 23.48 12.50 -9.44
C GLU A 79 22.65 12.19 -8.20
N ASP A 80 21.40 11.76 -8.36
CA ASP A 80 20.56 11.28 -7.27
C ASP A 80 20.82 9.78 -6.99
N HIS A 81 21.85 9.51 -6.20
CA HIS A 81 22.26 8.14 -5.87
C HIS A 81 21.18 7.33 -5.12
N ASN A 82 20.34 7.98 -4.31
CA ASN A 82 19.24 7.33 -3.60
C ASN A 82 18.22 6.76 -4.59
N GLY A 83 17.78 7.58 -5.52
CA GLY A 83 16.83 7.16 -6.55
C GLY A 83 17.41 6.08 -7.47
N ASP A 84 18.68 6.20 -7.86
CA ASP A 84 19.34 5.18 -8.66
C ASP A 84 19.39 3.83 -7.93
N GLN A 85 19.64 3.84 -6.62
CA GLN A 85 19.66 2.62 -5.81
C GLN A 85 18.27 1.99 -5.70
N VAL A 86 17.22 2.80 -5.46
CA VAL A 86 15.84 2.34 -5.39
C VAL A 86 15.40 1.73 -6.72
N LEU A 87 15.64 2.42 -7.85
CA LEU A 87 15.25 1.90 -9.17
C LEU A 87 15.94 0.58 -9.51
N ARG A 88 17.23 0.43 -9.16
CA ARG A 88 17.93 -0.86 -9.33
C ARG A 88 17.34 -1.97 -8.47
N ALA A 89 16.92 -1.67 -7.24
CA ALA A 89 16.29 -2.64 -6.37
C ALA A 89 14.91 -3.07 -6.91
N LEU A 90 14.09 -2.11 -7.33
CA LEU A 90 12.76 -2.37 -7.91
C LEU A 90 12.83 -3.15 -9.24
N ALA A 91 13.81 -2.87 -10.08
CA ALA A 91 14.03 -3.61 -11.32
C ALA A 91 14.36 -5.10 -11.06
N ARG A 92 15.07 -5.42 -9.97
CA ARG A 92 15.34 -6.82 -9.56
C ARG A 92 14.08 -7.54 -9.08
N GLU A 93 13.09 -6.81 -8.62
CA GLU A 93 11.77 -7.31 -8.24
C GLU A 93 10.77 -7.31 -9.42
N ASN A 94 11.24 -7.07 -10.66
CA ASN A 94 10.43 -6.98 -11.87
C ASN A 94 9.33 -5.90 -11.85
N VAL A 95 9.56 -4.80 -11.14
CA VAL A 95 8.70 -3.62 -11.17
C VAL A 95 9.08 -2.73 -12.36
N ASP A 96 8.09 -2.39 -13.18
CA ASP A 96 8.24 -1.47 -14.30
C ASP A 96 8.27 -0.02 -13.81
N CYS A 97 9.46 0.58 -13.78
CA CYS A 97 9.69 1.93 -13.26
C CYS A 97 9.75 3.02 -14.35
N ARG A 98 9.29 2.75 -15.59
CA ARG A 98 9.37 3.73 -16.69
C ARG A 98 8.61 5.03 -16.43
N PHE A 99 7.64 5.01 -15.51
CA PHE A 99 6.84 6.16 -15.12
C PHE A 99 7.33 6.84 -13.82
N CYS A 100 8.47 6.44 -13.28
CA CYS A 100 9.14 7.17 -12.23
C CYS A 100 9.73 8.44 -12.81
N GLN A 101 9.18 9.59 -12.44
CA GLN A 101 9.52 10.89 -13.01
C GLN A 101 10.65 11.54 -12.20
N ARG A 102 11.82 11.68 -12.81
CA ARG A 102 12.94 12.40 -12.19
C ARG A 102 12.73 13.91 -12.28
N VAL A 103 13.09 14.60 -11.21
CA VAL A 103 13.05 16.06 -11.09
C VAL A 103 14.45 16.56 -10.78
N ASP A 104 15.06 17.24 -11.75
CA ASP A 104 16.45 17.69 -11.66
C ASP A 104 16.67 18.66 -10.51
N GLY A 105 17.81 18.50 -9.82
CA GLY A 105 18.17 19.31 -8.66
C GLY A 105 17.40 18.99 -7.38
N LEU A 106 16.58 17.93 -7.37
CA LEU A 106 15.93 17.41 -6.17
C LEU A 106 16.53 16.06 -5.76
N ALA A 107 16.32 15.68 -4.50
CA ALA A 107 16.75 14.39 -3.97
C ALA A 107 15.56 13.47 -3.75
N THR A 108 15.72 12.18 -4.09
CA THR A 108 14.77 11.13 -3.69
C THR A 108 14.68 11.04 -2.17
N ALA A 109 13.46 10.91 -1.67
CA ALA A 109 13.20 10.80 -0.25
C ALA A 109 13.99 9.64 0.39
N LYS A 110 14.37 9.83 1.66
CA LYS A 110 15.19 8.89 2.42
C LYS A 110 14.67 8.80 3.86
N SER A 111 14.62 7.58 4.41
CA SER A 111 14.29 7.37 5.82
C SER A 111 15.44 6.69 6.54
N ALA A 112 15.69 7.11 7.78
CA ALA A 112 16.43 6.36 8.78
C ALA A 112 15.42 5.67 9.69
N ILE A 113 15.44 4.34 9.73
CA ILE A 113 14.51 3.51 10.49
C ILE A 113 15.29 2.79 11.58
N PHE A 114 14.98 3.10 12.84
CA PHE A 114 15.48 2.35 13.98
C PHE A 114 14.44 1.31 14.37
N MET A 115 14.86 0.05 14.47
CA MET A 115 13.99 -1.08 14.80
C MET A 115 14.62 -1.89 15.94
N ASN A 116 13.84 -2.22 16.98
CA ASN A 116 14.30 -3.05 18.08
C ASN A 116 13.91 -4.54 17.88
N GLY A 117 14.32 -5.38 18.83
CA GLY A 117 14.03 -6.82 18.78
C GLY A 117 12.54 -7.18 19.03
N ARG A 118 11.72 -6.23 19.48
CA ARG A 118 10.27 -6.40 19.69
C ARG A 118 9.43 -6.00 18.48
N GLY A 119 10.08 -5.46 17.43
CA GLY A 119 9.40 -4.95 16.24
C GLY A 119 8.91 -3.50 16.37
N ASP A 120 9.18 -2.82 17.50
CA ASP A 120 8.92 -1.39 17.62
C ASP A 120 9.87 -0.63 16.68
N ARG A 121 9.40 0.49 16.14
CA ARG A 121 10.20 1.29 15.21
C ARG A 121 10.03 2.79 15.43
N THR A 122 11.09 3.52 15.13
CA THR A 122 11.10 4.98 15.01
C THR A 122 11.64 5.33 13.64
N ILE A 123 10.94 6.20 12.91
CA ILE A 123 11.25 6.57 11.54
C ILE A 123 11.51 8.07 11.47
N VAL A 124 12.64 8.44 10.86
CA VAL A 124 12.95 9.83 10.50
C VAL A 124 13.06 9.89 8.99
N THR A 125 12.17 10.62 8.35
CA THR A 125 12.14 10.74 6.88
C THR A 125 12.54 12.16 6.46
N TYR A 126 13.49 12.24 5.54
CA TYR A 126 13.80 13.48 4.79
C TYR A 126 13.12 13.41 3.42
N ARG A 127 12.40 14.45 3.08
CA ARG A 127 11.83 14.69 1.76
C ARG A 127 12.13 16.11 1.34
N ASP A 128 12.52 16.27 0.08
CA ASP A 128 12.53 17.62 -0.50
C ASP A 128 11.08 18.03 -0.79
N GLU A 129 10.58 19.02 -0.06
CA GLU A 129 9.17 19.43 -0.18
C GLU A 129 8.80 19.93 -1.57
N ARG A 130 9.77 20.44 -2.33
CA ARG A 130 9.55 20.91 -3.71
C ARG A 130 9.08 19.78 -4.63
N ILE A 131 9.38 18.52 -4.30
CA ILE A 131 8.95 17.36 -5.08
C ILE A 131 7.42 17.17 -5.05
N ALA A 132 6.74 17.67 -4.01
CA ALA A 132 5.30 17.54 -3.86
C ALA A 132 4.51 18.33 -4.92
N ALA A 133 5.10 19.39 -5.48
CA ALA A 133 4.49 20.18 -6.58
C ALA A 133 4.67 19.55 -7.97
N THR A 134 5.29 18.35 -8.05
CA THR A 134 5.45 17.65 -9.32
C THR A 134 4.11 17.11 -9.80
N VAL A 135 3.79 17.33 -11.08
CA VAL A 135 2.63 16.73 -11.75
C VAL A 135 3.10 15.66 -12.75
N PRO A 136 2.28 14.64 -13.05
CA PRO A 136 2.67 13.61 -14.01
C PRO A 136 2.77 14.20 -15.42
N ALA A 137 3.76 13.76 -16.19
CA ALA A 137 3.98 14.26 -17.55
C ALA A 137 2.79 13.97 -18.49
N ASP A 138 2.18 12.79 -18.39
CA ASP A 138 0.98 12.39 -19.12
C ASP A 138 0.25 11.27 -18.38
N ALA A 139 -0.83 11.62 -17.70
CA ALA A 139 -1.60 10.67 -16.89
C ALA A 139 -2.31 9.60 -17.75
N ASP A 140 -2.77 9.93 -18.96
CA ASP A 140 -3.47 8.99 -19.83
C ASP A 140 -2.49 7.93 -20.39
N ILE A 141 -1.27 8.30 -20.72
CA ILE A 141 -0.21 7.36 -21.11
C ILE A 141 0.16 6.44 -19.91
N ILE A 142 0.31 7.04 -18.73
CA ILE A 142 0.69 6.30 -17.51
C ILE A 142 -0.32 5.19 -17.18
N VAL A 143 -1.63 5.45 -17.31
CA VAL A 143 -2.68 4.47 -17.00
C VAL A 143 -3.07 3.58 -18.18
N ALA A 144 -2.50 3.79 -19.38
CA ALA A 144 -2.98 3.17 -20.62
C ALA A 144 -3.05 1.62 -20.55
N ALA A 145 -2.12 0.98 -19.87
CA ALA A 145 -2.03 -0.47 -19.74
C ALA A 145 -2.44 -1.01 -18.37
N ALA A 146 -2.93 -0.15 -17.46
CA ALA A 146 -3.32 -0.56 -16.11
C ALA A 146 -4.73 -1.14 -16.07
N ASP A 147 -4.90 -2.26 -15.39
CA ASP A 147 -6.20 -2.87 -15.09
C ASP A 147 -6.78 -2.31 -13.78
N ALA A 148 -5.92 -1.81 -12.87
CA ALA A 148 -6.29 -1.05 -11.69
C ALA A 148 -5.15 -0.08 -11.30
N VAL A 149 -5.48 0.94 -10.51
CA VAL A 149 -4.52 1.86 -9.90
C VAL A 149 -4.56 1.71 -8.39
N LEU A 150 -3.38 1.61 -7.77
CA LEU A 150 -3.20 1.74 -6.34
C LEU A 150 -2.40 3.01 -6.09
N ALA A 151 -2.99 4.00 -5.41
CA ALA A 151 -2.35 5.28 -5.14
C ALA A 151 -2.18 5.48 -3.63
N ASP A 152 -1.06 6.08 -3.20
CA ASP A 152 -0.96 6.68 -1.87
C ASP A 152 -1.29 8.18 -1.91
N ASN A 153 -1.57 8.77 -0.76
CA ASN A 153 -1.93 10.19 -0.66
C ASN A 153 -0.76 11.12 -0.29
N ARG A 154 0.49 10.69 -0.54
CA ARG A 154 1.69 11.46 -0.18
C ARG A 154 1.98 12.62 -1.13
N TYR A 155 1.66 12.47 -2.42
CA TYR A 155 1.86 13.47 -3.46
C TYR A 155 0.55 13.68 -4.23
N PRO A 156 -0.46 14.39 -3.66
CA PRO A 156 -1.78 14.53 -4.26
C PRO A 156 -1.74 15.17 -5.66
N ASP A 157 -0.88 16.17 -5.91
CA ASP A 157 -0.76 16.82 -7.23
C ASP A 157 -0.26 15.85 -8.31
N PHE A 158 0.53 14.84 -7.92
CA PHE A 158 0.99 13.82 -8.84
C PHE A 158 -0.04 12.72 -9.06
N VAL A 159 -0.70 12.25 -7.99
CA VAL A 159 -1.57 11.07 -8.08
C VAL A 159 -2.99 11.40 -8.55
N ALA A 160 -3.54 12.59 -8.26
CA ALA A 160 -4.90 12.93 -8.61
C ALA A 160 -5.18 12.90 -10.14
N PRO A 161 -4.30 13.44 -11.03
CA PRO A 161 -4.48 13.31 -12.47
C PRO A 161 -4.47 11.85 -12.95
N ILE A 162 -3.62 10.99 -12.33
CA ILE A 162 -3.52 9.56 -12.64
C ILE A 162 -4.81 8.84 -12.23
N CYS A 163 -5.31 9.09 -11.01
CA CYS A 163 -6.58 8.55 -10.53
C CYS A 163 -7.75 8.98 -11.43
N ALA A 164 -7.81 10.26 -11.82
CA ALA A 164 -8.83 10.76 -12.71
C ALA A 164 -8.78 10.08 -14.10
N ALA A 165 -7.58 9.87 -14.66
CA ALA A 165 -7.40 9.17 -15.92
C ALA A 165 -7.86 7.70 -15.83
N ALA A 166 -7.52 7.01 -14.73
CA ALA A 166 -7.97 5.64 -14.48
C ALA A 166 -9.52 5.56 -14.39
N ARG A 167 -10.13 6.50 -13.67
CA ARG A 167 -11.60 6.58 -13.55
C ARG A 167 -12.29 6.78 -14.89
N ARG A 168 -11.76 7.66 -15.76
CA ARG A 168 -12.29 7.83 -17.13
C ARG A 168 -12.29 6.54 -17.94
N ARG A 169 -11.35 5.64 -17.67
CA ARG A 169 -11.22 4.32 -18.31
C ARG A 169 -12.07 3.22 -17.65
N GLY A 170 -12.76 3.54 -16.55
CA GLY A 170 -13.51 2.57 -15.75
C GLY A 170 -12.64 1.62 -14.93
N ALA A 171 -11.34 1.90 -14.80
CA ALA A 171 -10.44 1.10 -13.97
C ALA A 171 -10.66 1.37 -12.48
N PRO A 172 -10.62 0.36 -11.60
CA PRO A 172 -10.63 0.56 -10.16
C PRO A 172 -9.46 1.42 -9.70
N VAL A 173 -9.74 2.30 -8.72
CA VAL A 173 -8.75 3.13 -8.05
C VAL A 173 -8.81 2.82 -6.56
N VAL A 174 -7.78 2.18 -6.04
CA VAL A 174 -7.58 1.91 -4.61
C VAL A 174 -6.71 3.03 -4.05
N LEU A 175 -7.18 3.69 -2.99
CA LEU A 175 -6.41 4.70 -2.27
C LEU A 175 -5.94 4.15 -0.92
N ASP A 176 -4.63 4.15 -0.73
CA ASP A 176 -3.98 3.89 0.56
C ASP A 176 -4.02 5.15 1.42
N GLY A 177 -4.89 5.14 2.42
CA GLY A 177 -5.06 6.21 3.40
C GLY A 177 -4.04 6.11 4.53
N ASP A 178 -2.78 6.39 4.24
CA ASP A 178 -1.68 6.30 5.22
C ASP A 178 -1.25 7.67 5.79
N ARG A 179 -1.53 8.76 5.08
CA ARG A 179 -1.25 10.12 5.55
C ARG A 179 -2.55 10.82 5.96
N PRO A 180 -2.63 11.36 7.19
CA PRO A 180 -3.75 12.19 7.60
C PRO A 180 -4.01 13.35 6.64
N THR A 181 -5.27 13.60 6.34
CA THR A 181 -5.72 14.64 5.42
C THR A 181 -7.05 15.23 5.90
N VAL A 182 -7.75 16.00 5.07
CA VAL A 182 -9.08 16.52 5.38
C VAL A 182 -10.16 15.51 5.01
N GLU A 183 -11.31 15.56 5.70
CA GLU A 183 -12.41 14.60 5.52
C GLU A 183 -13.02 14.60 4.10
N ASP A 184 -12.91 15.73 3.40
CA ASP A 184 -13.39 15.96 2.04
C ASP A 184 -12.25 16.04 1.01
N ASP A 185 -11.14 15.36 1.27
CA ASP A 185 -10.00 15.30 0.35
C ASP A 185 -10.48 14.90 -1.07
N PRO A 186 -10.13 15.68 -2.10
CA PRO A 186 -10.53 15.40 -3.47
C PRO A 186 -10.15 14.00 -3.98
N LEU A 187 -9.10 13.39 -3.42
CA LEU A 187 -8.70 12.03 -3.77
C LEU A 187 -9.78 11.00 -3.41
N PHE A 188 -10.56 11.22 -2.35
CA PHE A 188 -11.66 10.32 -1.97
C PHE A 188 -12.75 10.26 -3.05
N GLY A 189 -13.02 11.38 -3.74
CA GLY A 189 -13.95 11.42 -4.86
C GLY A 189 -13.44 10.73 -6.14
N LEU A 190 -12.11 10.59 -6.29
CA LEU A 190 -11.47 9.90 -7.39
C LEU A 190 -11.28 8.39 -7.13
N ALA A 191 -11.31 7.95 -5.89
CA ALA A 191 -11.17 6.55 -5.53
C ALA A 191 -12.46 5.75 -5.79
N THR A 192 -12.30 4.44 -6.03
CA THR A 192 -13.37 3.43 -5.94
C THR A 192 -13.35 2.76 -4.57
N HIS A 193 -12.16 2.66 -3.98
CA HIS A 193 -11.91 2.03 -2.69
C HIS A 193 -10.93 2.91 -1.91
N VAL A 194 -11.26 3.22 -0.67
CA VAL A 194 -10.38 3.94 0.26
C VAL A 194 -10.17 3.07 1.48
N ILE A 195 -8.92 2.68 1.72
CA ILE A 195 -8.58 1.86 2.88
C ILE A 195 -7.59 2.63 3.74
N PHE A 196 -7.99 2.91 4.96
CA PHE A 196 -7.18 3.66 5.92
C PHE A 196 -6.35 2.73 6.81
N SER A 197 -5.23 3.24 7.30
CA SER A 197 -4.70 2.77 8.58
C SER A 197 -5.55 3.34 9.73
N SER A 198 -5.61 2.63 10.86
CA SER A 198 -6.41 3.07 12.02
C SER A 198 -5.95 4.43 12.57
N GLU A 199 -4.65 4.70 12.54
CA GLU A 199 -4.07 5.97 12.94
C GLU A 199 -4.50 7.10 11.99
N CYS A 200 -4.31 6.90 10.70
CA CYS A 200 -4.69 7.87 9.67
C CYS A 200 -6.19 8.23 9.74
N LEU A 201 -7.07 7.23 9.90
CA LEU A 201 -8.51 7.48 10.01
C LEU A 201 -8.86 8.33 11.23
N ARG A 202 -8.26 8.02 12.40
CA ARG A 202 -8.48 8.80 13.63
C ARG A 202 -8.00 10.23 13.48
N GLU A 203 -6.82 10.44 12.91
CA GLU A 203 -6.25 11.78 12.73
C GLU A 203 -7.00 12.59 11.67
N THR A 204 -7.45 11.96 10.57
CA THR A 204 -8.23 12.61 9.52
C THR A 204 -9.59 13.06 10.02
N THR A 205 -10.26 12.24 10.84
CA THR A 205 -11.65 12.52 11.29
C THR A 205 -11.73 13.17 12.66
N GLY A 206 -10.66 13.11 13.46
CA GLY A 206 -10.69 13.50 14.88
C GLY A 206 -11.53 12.55 15.75
N ILE A 207 -11.97 11.38 15.24
CA ILE A 207 -12.87 10.44 15.91
C ILE A 207 -12.08 9.22 16.36
N ALA A 208 -12.16 8.89 17.64
CA ALA A 208 -11.43 7.75 18.22
C ALA A 208 -12.02 6.39 17.79
N ASP A 209 -13.36 6.28 17.70
CA ASP A 209 -14.04 5.06 17.23
C ASP A 209 -13.89 4.90 15.72
N LEU A 210 -13.36 3.78 15.27
CA LEU A 210 -13.08 3.52 13.86
C LEU A 210 -14.36 3.36 13.03
N GLY A 211 -15.43 2.79 13.62
CA GLY A 211 -16.70 2.64 12.93
C GLY A 211 -17.38 3.99 12.66
N ASP A 212 -17.34 4.89 13.62
CA ASP A 212 -17.86 6.24 13.46
C ASP A 212 -16.98 7.06 12.51
N GLY A 213 -15.65 6.89 12.56
CA GLY A 213 -14.72 7.46 11.60
C GLY A 213 -15.04 7.04 10.17
N LEU A 214 -15.25 5.74 9.92
CA LEU A 214 -15.66 5.23 8.60
C LEU A 214 -17.01 5.82 8.13
N ARG A 215 -18.00 5.89 9.01
CA ARG A 215 -19.30 6.53 8.69
C ARG A 215 -19.16 8.00 8.34
N ARG A 216 -18.19 8.68 8.97
CA ARG A 216 -17.89 10.08 8.66
C ARG A 216 -17.32 10.23 7.26
N ILE A 217 -16.32 9.44 6.90
CA ILE A 217 -15.71 9.44 5.56
C ILE A 217 -16.72 9.03 4.48
N ALA A 218 -17.55 8.03 4.73
CA ALA A 218 -18.58 7.57 3.77
C ALA A 218 -19.62 8.62 3.39
N ARG A 219 -19.72 9.74 4.11
CA ARG A 219 -20.56 10.89 3.71
C ARG A 219 -19.89 11.75 2.63
N ALA A 220 -18.56 11.71 2.55
CA ALA A 220 -17.78 12.52 1.61
C ALA A 220 -17.43 11.77 0.32
N THR A 221 -17.64 10.46 0.25
CA THR A 221 -17.30 9.65 -0.92
C THR A 221 -18.31 8.55 -1.19
N ALA A 222 -18.47 8.17 -2.46
CA ALA A 222 -19.19 6.97 -2.88
C ALA A 222 -18.29 5.72 -2.95
N ALA A 223 -17.01 5.83 -2.60
CA ALA A 223 -16.08 4.72 -2.61
C ALA A 223 -16.43 3.69 -1.52
N PHE A 224 -16.04 2.44 -1.74
CA PHE A 224 -15.94 1.47 -0.67
C PHE A 224 -14.94 1.97 0.38
N VAL A 225 -15.30 1.94 1.67
CA VAL A 225 -14.43 2.42 2.75
C VAL A 225 -14.15 1.33 3.78
N ALA A 226 -12.88 1.16 4.11
CA ALA A 226 -12.42 0.21 5.11
C ALA A 226 -11.27 0.79 5.93
N VAL A 227 -10.96 0.17 7.06
CA VAL A 227 -9.82 0.50 7.91
C VAL A 227 -9.13 -0.76 8.40
N SER A 228 -7.83 -0.84 8.19
CA SER A 228 -6.96 -1.86 8.77
C SER A 228 -6.52 -1.44 10.18
N ASN A 229 -6.46 -2.39 11.11
CA ASN A 229 -6.17 -2.11 12.52
C ASN A 229 -5.09 -3.06 13.09
N GLY A 230 -4.03 -3.26 12.33
CA GLY A 230 -2.91 -4.12 12.74
C GLY A 230 -3.35 -5.57 12.99
N PRO A 231 -3.21 -6.10 14.23
CA PRO A 231 -3.61 -7.47 14.56
C PRO A 231 -5.12 -7.65 14.79
N ASP A 232 -5.87 -6.56 14.86
CA ASP A 232 -7.31 -6.58 15.08
C ASP A 232 -8.09 -6.65 13.76
N ASP A 233 -9.42 -6.86 13.87
CA ASP A 233 -10.32 -6.98 12.73
C ASP A 233 -10.24 -5.75 11.81
N ILE A 234 -10.28 -6.00 10.51
CA ILE A 234 -10.55 -4.95 9.51
C ILE A 234 -12.03 -4.56 9.64
N LEU A 235 -12.29 -3.26 9.74
CA LEU A 235 -13.65 -2.72 9.71
C LEU A 235 -13.94 -2.14 8.34
N TYR A 236 -15.17 -2.33 7.85
CA TYR A 236 -15.63 -1.77 6.58
C TYR A 236 -17.13 -1.49 6.58
N LEU A 237 -17.60 -0.68 5.64
CA LEU A 237 -19.02 -0.43 5.45
C LEU A 237 -19.55 -1.21 4.24
N ASP A 238 -20.62 -1.97 4.48
CA ASP A 238 -21.38 -2.69 3.48
C ASP A 238 -22.82 -2.20 3.49
N GLY A 239 -23.25 -1.50 2.44
CA GLY A 239 -24.57 -0.87 2.39
C GLY A 239 -24.85 0.09 3.56
N GLY A 240 -23.82 0.74 4.10
CA GLY A 240 -23.90 1.62 5.28
C GLY A 240 -23.83 0.89 6.63
N MET A 241 -23.83 -0.43 6.63
CA MET A 241 -23.68 -1.25 7.85
C MET A 241 -22.22 -1.52 8.14
N LEU A 242 -21.81 -1.31 9.40
CA LEU A 242 -20.46 -1.65 9.85
C LEU A 242 -20.29 -3.17 9.92
N ARG A 243 -19.30 -3.67 9.23
CA ARG A 243 -18.89 -5.08 9.20
C ARG A 243 -17.49 -5.24 9.73
N ARG A 244 -17.16 -6.47 10.14
CA ARG A 244 -15.86 -6.87 10.65
C ARG A 244 -15.35 -8.05 9.86
N LEU A 245 -14.08 -7.98 9.44
CA LEU A 245 -13.36 -9.09 8.83
C LEU A 245 -12.18 -9.44 9.72
N PRO A 246 -12.19 -10.63 10.34
CA PRO A 246 -11.07 -11.09 11.16
C PRO A 246 -9.80 -11.23 10.34
N VAL A 247 -8.66 -10.86 10.94
CA VAL A 247 -7.33 -11.08 10.36
C VAL A 247 -6.71 -12.38 10.87
N PHE A 248 -5.63 -12.82 10.23
CA PHE A 248 -4.92 -14.02 10.62
C PHE A 248 -4.01 -13.74 11.83
N ALA A 249 -4.00 -14.67 12.82
CA ALA A 249 -3.10 -14.58 13.95
C ALA A 249 -1.66 -14.90 13.49
N ILE A 250 -0.77 -13.94 13.65
CA ILE A 250 0.63 -14.02 13.19
C ILE A 250 1.58 -13.68 14.32
N SER A 251 2.68 -14.42 14.42
CA SER A 251 3.83 -14.01 15.24
C SER A 251 4.68 -13.01 14.44
N ALA A 252 4.47 -11.72 14.70
CA ALA A 252 5.13 -10.66 13.94
C ALA A 252 6.62 -10.54 14.29
N VAL A 253 7.46 -10.47 13.27
CA VAL A 253 8.91 -10.25 13.35
C VAL A 253 9.28 -8.84 12.84
N ASP A 254 8.58 -8.38 11.79
CA ASP A 254 8.81 -7.08 11.15
C ASP A 254 7.53 -6.60 10.48
N THR A 255 6.98 -5.49 10.98
CA THR A 255 5.74 -4.89 10.44
C THR A 255 5.99 -3.78 9.42
N LEU A 256 7.26 -3.49 9.05
CA LEU A 256 7.60 -2.47 8.06
C LEU A 256 7.05 -2.85 6.68
N GLY A 257 6.22 -2.02 6.08
CA GLY A 257 5.60 -2.28 4.78
C GLY A 257 4.45 -3.30 4.80
N ALA A 258 3.89 -3.62 5.98
CA ALA A 258 2.76 -4.56 6.08
C ALA A 258 1.48 -3.98 5.45
N GLY A 259 1.20 -2.69 5.67
CA GLY A 259 0.09 -1.97 5.03
C GLY A 259 0.23 -1.96 3.51
N ASP A 260 1.44 -1.65 3.03
CA ASP A 260 1.73 -1.62 1.59
C ASP A 260 1.52 -3.00 0.93
N ALA A 261 1.96 -4.07 1.61
CA ALA A 261 1.76 -5.45 1.17
C ALA A 261 0.27 -5.83 1.17
N PHE A 262 -0.49 -5.39 2.18
CA PHE A 262 -1.95 -5.54 2.22
C PHE A 262 -2.61 -4.86 1.02
N HIS A 263 -2.32 -3.57 0.79
CA HIS A 263 -2.90 -2.81 -0.31
C HIS A 263 -2.51 -3.38 -1.69
N GLY A 264 -1.26 -3.82 -1.85
CA GLY A 264 -0.81 -4.50 -3.06
C GLY A 264 -1.59 -5.79 -3.34
N GLY A 265 -1.76 -6.64 -2.32
CA GLY A 265 -2.56 -7.87 -2.41
C GLY A 265 -4.04 -7.58 -2.68
N PHE A 266 -4.62 -6.61 -2.00
CA PHE A 266 -6.00 -6.17 -2.20
C PHE A 266 -6.25 -5.68 -3.64
N ALA A 267 -5.43 -4.75 -4.14
CA ALA A 267 -5.59 -4.20 -5.49
C ALA A 267 -5.43 -5.28 -6.58
N LEU A 268 -4.49 -6.22 -6.40
CA LEU A 268 -4.31 -7.33 -7.32
C LEU A 268 -5.54 -8.26 -7.33
N ALA A 269 -6.05 -8.62 -6.16
CA ALA A 269 -7.22 -9.49 -6.02
C ALA A 269 -8.49 -8.86 -6.64
N LEU A 270 -8.71 -7.55 -6.47
CA LEU A 270 -9.79 -6.83 -7.15
C LEU A 270 -9.65 -6.88 -8.67
N ALA A 271 -8.44 -6.66 -9.19
CA ALA A 271 -8.18 -6.73 -10.64
C ALA A 271 -8.32 -8.17 -11.20
N GLU A 272 -8.19 -9.19 -10.36
CA GLU A 272 -8.51 -10.58 -10.66
C GLU A 272 -10.02 -10.88 -10.62
N GLY A 273 -10.85 -9.91 -10.24
CA GLY A 273 -12.31 -10.03 -10.20
C GLY A 273 -12.87 -10.59 -8.89
N LYS A 274 -12.09 -10.57 -7.81
CA LYS A 274 -12.57 -10.89 -6.46
C LYS A 274 -13.41 -9.72 -5.91
N ASP A 275 -14.38 -10.04 -5.05
CA ASP A 275 -15.10 -9.03 -4.30
C ASP A 275 -14.20 -8.40 -3.20
N GLU A 276 -14.68 -7.32 -2.58
CA GLU A 276 -13.93 -6.56 -1.58
C GLU A 276 -13.56 -7.39 -0.36
N VAL A 277 -14.42 -8.33 0.06
CA VAL A 277 -14.20 -9.17 1.23
C VAL A 277 -13.11 -10.22 0.93
N GLU A 278 -13.19 -10.86 -0.22
CA GLU A 278 -12.15 -11.79 -0.69
C GLU A 278 -10.82 -11.08 -0.91
N ALA A 279 -10.85 -9.84 -1.47
CA ALA A 279 -9.67 -9.04 -1.70
C ALA A 279 -9.02 -8.59 -0.38
N MET A 280 -9.80 -8.14 0.62
CA MET A 280 -9.29 -7.82 1.96
C MET A 280 -8.68 -9.06 2.64
N ARG A 281 -9.32 -10.22 2.51
CA ARG A 281 -8.81 -11.47 3.06
C ARG A 281 -7.48 -11.87 2.42
N PHE A 282 -7.39 -11.75 1.09
CA PHE A 282 -6.15 -12.02 0.38
C PHE A 282 -5.04 -11.04 0.79
N GLY A 283 -5.32 -9.75 0.83
CA GLY A 283 -4.40 -8.72 1.32
C GLY A 283 -3.94 -8.97 2.76
N SER A 284 -4.87 -9.38 3.66
CA SER A 284 -4.54 -9.73 5.05
C SER A 284 -3.59 -10.93 5.15
N ALA A 285 -3.75 -11.95 4.29
CA ALA A 285 -2.82 -13.08 4.24
C ALA A 285 -1.43 -12.63 3.75
N VAL A 286 -1.37 -11.80 2.71
CA VAL A 286 -0.11 -11.22 2.19
C VAL A 286 0.62 -10.45 3.28
N ALA A 287 -0.10 -9.54 3.98
CA ALA A 287 0.46 -8.75 5.07
C ALA A 287 0.91 -9.61 6.25
N GLY A 288 0.11 -10.60 6.62
CA GLY A 288 0.42 -11.53 7.71
C GLY A 288 1.71 -12.31 7.47
N ILE A 289 1.86 -12.92 6.28
CA ILE A 289 3.08 -13.63 5.90
C ILE A 289 4.27 -12.67 5.86
N LYS A 290 4.10 -11.47 5.31
CA LYS A 290 5.14 -10.43 5.32
C LYS A 290 5.58 -10.10 6.74
N CYS A 291 4.66 -9.92 7.67
CA CYS A 291 4.99 -9.61 9.07
C CYS A 291 5.81 -10.71 9.77
N SER A 292 5.70 -11.96 9.35
CA SER A 292 6.50 -13.07 9.89
C SER A 292 7.96 -13.08 9.42
N ARG A 293 8.35 -12.17 8.53
CA ARG A 293 9.67 -12.12 7.86
C ARG A 293 10.34 -10.77 8.02
N LEU A 294 11.64 -10.77 8.24
CA LEU A 294 12.45 -9.55 8.30
C LEU A 294 12.77 -9.03 6.89
N GLY A 295 12.82 -7.69 6.73
CA GLY A 295 13.38 -7.05 5.52
C GLY A 295 12.43 -6.15 4.75
N GLY A 296 11.43 -5.53 5.40
CA GLY A 296 10.50 -4.62 4.74
C GLY A 296 9.76 -5.31 3.58
N SER A 297 9.66 -4.66 2.42
CA SER A 297 9.02 -5.21 1.21
C SER A 297 9.66 -6.50 0.70
N ALA A 298 10.97 -6.74 0.98
CA ALA A 298 11.64 -7.99 0.65
C ALA A 298 11.09 -9.20 1.42
N GLY A 299 10.32 -8.99 2.49
CA GLY A 299 9.59 -10.04 3.20
C GLY A 299 8.25 -10.43 2.56
N ALA A 300 7.75 -9.72 1.54
CA ALA A 300 6.50 -10.02 0.88
C ALA A 300 6.50 -11.44 0.27
N PRO A 301 5.40 -12.20 0.42
CA PRO A 301 5.31 -13.57 -0.09
C PRO A 301 5.12 -13.62 -1.61
N ASN A 302 5.36 -14.79 -2.20
CA ASN A 302 4.90 -15.11 -3.53
C ASN A 302 3.46 -15.68 -3.51
N ARG A 303 2.85 -15.82 -4.68
CA ARG A 303 1.47 -16.30 -4.85
C ARG A 303 1.23 -17.67 -4.19
N ARG A 304 2.12 -18.63 -4.42
CA ARG A 304 1.98 -19.99 -3.90
C ARG A 304 1.97 -20.00 -2.37
N GLU A 305 2.84 -19.24 -1.73
CA GLU A 305 2.89 -19.12 -0.27
C GLU A 305 1.59 -18.57 0.31
N VAL A 306 0.96 -17.61 -0.38
CA VAL A 306 -0.34 -17.06 0.05
C VAL A 306 -1.46 -18.07 -0.12
N GLU A 307 -1.49 -18.81 -1.22
CA GLU A 307 -2.50 -19.84 -1.48
C GLU A 307 -2.40 -21.00 -0.50
N GLU A 308 -1.19 -21.48 -0.22
CA GLU A 308 -0.91 -22.49 0.81
C GLU A 308 -1.36 -22.00 2.19
N PHE A 309 -1.00 -20.78 2.57
CA PHE A 309 -1.40 -20.17 3.83
C PHE A 309 -2.92 -20.05 3.98
N LEU A 310 -3.61 -19.63 2.94
CA LEU A 310 -5.09 -19.51 2.93
C LEU A 310 -5.77 -20.87 3.01
N ALA A 311 -5.20 -21.91 2.38
CA ALA A 311 -5.71 -23.27 2.45
C ALA A 311 -5.57 -23.86 3.86
N GLU A 312 -4.45 -23.61 4.53
CA GLU A 312 -4.16 -24.12 5.88
C GLU A 312 -4.97 -23.41 6.97
N ASN A 313 -5.18 -22.08 6.83
CA ASN A 313 -5.81 -21.28 7.88
C ASN A 313 -7.33 -21.10 7.70
N GLY A 314 -7.92 -21.56 6.61
CA GLY A 314 -9.36 -21.51 6.37
C GLY A 314 -9.96 -20.10 6.44
N LEU A 315 -11.23 -19.98 6.86
CA LEU A 315 -11.82 -18.71 7.27
C LEU A 315 -11.38 -18.41 8.71
N PRO A 316 -10.90 -17.19 9.02
CA PRO A 316 -10.62 -16.82 10.41
C PRO A 316 -11.84 -17.07 11.30
N ARG A 317 -11.62 -17.55 12.53
CA ARG A 317 -12.64 -18.15 13.42
C ARG A 317 -13.83 -17.29 13.84
N ALA A 318 -14.02 -16.06 13.37
CA ALA A 318 -15.06 -15.13 13.84
C ALA A 318 -16.36 -15.12 13.01
N ALA A 319 -16.53 -15.98 12.01
CA ALA A 319 -17.81 -16.09 11.29
C ALA A 319 -18.93 -16.77 12.12
N GLN A 320 -18.62 -17.26 13.33
CA GLN A 320 -19.59 -17.98 14.18
C GLN A 320 -20.27 -17.12 15.25
N SER A 321 -19.88 -15.85 15.48
CA SER A 321 -20.49 -15.02 16.52
C SER A 321 -21.54 -14.01 16.05
N ASN A 322 -21.79 -13.86 14.74
CA ASN A 322 -22.80 -12.94 14.23
C ASN A 322 -24.25 -13.40 14.34
N ALA A 323 -24.52 -14.58 14.92
CA ALA A 323 -25.88 -15.08 15.17
C ALA A 323 -26.47 -14.64 16.53
N ALA A 324 -25.71 -13.99 17.40
CA ALA A 324 -26.10 -13.71 18.80
C ALA A 324 -26.36 -12.23 19.13
N LEU A 325 -26.39 -11.32 18.13
CA LEU A 325 -26.69 -9.89 18.33
C LEU A 325 -27.98 -9.44 17.61
N GLN A 326 -28.92 -10.37 17.39
CA GLN A 326 -30.31 -10.07 17.04
C GLN A 326 -31.24 -10.52 18.18
N THR A 327 -31.23 -9.81 19.29
CA THR A 327 -32.34 -9.75 20.25
C THR A 327 -32.34 -8.39 20.92
#